data_9b707697baeaf2cf07f814b64a680116
#
_entry.id   9b707697baeaf2cf07f814b64a680116
#
_cell.length_a   1.000
_cell.length_b   1.000
_cell.length_c   1.000
_cell.angle_alpha   90.00
_cell.angle_beta   90.00
_cell.angle_gamma   90.00
#
_symmetry.space_group_name_H-M   'P 1'
#
loop_
_entity.id
_entity.type
_entity.pdbx_description
1 polymer ?
#
loop_
_entity_poly.entity_id
_entity_poly.type
_entity_poly.pdbx_seq_one_letter_code
_entity_poly.pdbx_strand_id
1 'polypeptide(L)'
;MIDLAALTSLRAVDTHGSVVAAADALGFTPSAVSQQVKRLEKQTGVPLLERVGRGVMLTDHGRHLVDAGGRLLTDLERVEADLHRRAGAVAGHLRVTAFSTAMRGLVAPVVRDLRDRHPDLTLTLTEREPWDTIDLVASGESELGVVHRWGDVPISIPEHLEATVVAHDVADVIVPVGHPLAARPTLAPQDLVDEDWIATPDGTICRQWLTRMYAGTGRLPRIAHTSMEFDSHLALVRAGLGIALVPRLGRQPLGEELVGVPAHDPEPTRDVIAVHRRSMADSPAVRAVLDALAA
;
A
#
# COMPACT_ATOMS: atom_id res chain seq x y z
N MET A 1 20.76 -3.04 -29.08
CA MET A 1 19.64 -2.17 -28.60
C MET A 1 19.35 -2.59 -27.16
N ILE A 2 19.10 -1.66 -26.27
CA ILE A 2 18.79 -1.92 -24.85
C ILE A 2 17.44 -2.67 -24.79
N ASP A 3 17.43 -3.79 -24.05
CA ASP A 3 16.25 -4.61 -23.82
C ASP A 3 15.45 -4.03 -22.63
N LEU A 4 14.22 -3.59 -22.87
CA LEU A 4 13.36 -2.97 -21.86
C LEU A 4 13.00 -3.96 -20.74
N ALA A 5 12.81 -5.24 -21.01
CA ALA A 5 12.54 -6.23 -19.98
C ALA A 5 13.76 -6.42 -19.06
N ALA A 6 14.97 -6.41 -19.64
CA ALA A 6 16.20 -6.47 -18.85
C ALA A 6 16.43 -5.19 -18.03
N LEU A 7 16.02 -4.02 -18.54
CA LEU A 7 16.04 -2.76 -17.81
C LEU A 7 15.08 -2.79 -16.62
N THR A 8 13.87 -3.32 -16.77
CA THR A 8 12.93 -3.53 -15.66
C THR A 8 13.53 -4.43 -14.59
N SER A 9 14.23 -5.49 -14.98
CA SER A 9 14.91 -6.37 -14.02
C SER A 9 16.05 -5.68 -13.27
N LEU A 10 16.84 -4.82 -13.93
CA LEU A 10 17.89 -4.04 -13.26
C LEU A 10 17.27 -3.06 -12.25
N ARG A 11 16.17 -2.40 -12.60
CA ARG A 11 15.45 -1.49 -11.72
C ARG A 11 14.86 -2.22 -10.51
N ALA A 12 14.27 -3.41 -10.69
CA ALA A 12 13.78 -4.21 -9.58
C ALA A 12 14.92 -4.62 -8.62
N VAL A 13 16.13 -4.90 -9.13
CA VAL A 13 17.29 -5.15 -8.26
C VAL A 13 17.67 -3.92 -7.43
N ASP A 14 17.56 -2.73 -7.99
CA ASP A 14 17.75 -1.46 -7.26
C ASP A 14 16.71 -1.27 -6.17
N THR A 15 15.43 -1.39 -6.51
CA THR A 15 14.29 -1.19 -5.60
C THR A 15 14.30 -2.19 -4.44
N HIS A 16 14.56 -3.47 -4.73
CA HIS A 16 14.46 -4.56 -3.73
C HIS A 16 15.82 -4.94 -3.09
N GLY A 17 16.92 -4.31 -3.48
CA GLY A 17 18.24 -4.47 -2.88
C GLY A 17 18.91 -5.83 -3.13
N SER A 18 18.27 -6.76 -3.84
CA SER A 18 18.87 -8.05 -4.18
C SER A 18 18.23 -8.68 -5.42
N VAL A 19 19.01 -9.54 -6.12
CA VAL A 19 18.51 -10.32 -7.26
C VAL A 19 17.39 -11.30 -6.85
N VAL A 20 17.43 -11.85 -5.64
CA VAL A 20 16.42 -12.79 -5.14
C VAL A 20 15.12 -12.05 -4.90
N ALA A 21 15.14 -10.93 -4.17
CA ALA A 21 13.95 -10.16 -3.90
C ALA A 21 13.35 -9.53 -5.18
N ALA A 22 14.20 -9.09 -6.11
CA ALA A 22 13.75 -8.62 -7.43
C ALA A 22 13.07 -9.73 -8.24
N ALA A 23 13.60 -10.95 -8.18
CA ALA A 23 13.02 -12.10 -8.88
C ALA A 23 11.63 -12.45 -8.30
N ASP A 24 11.51 -12.47 -6.98
CA ASP A 24 10.24 -12.72 -6.30
C ASP A 24 9.19 -11.65 -6.66
N ALA A 25 9.60 -10.37 -6.66
CA ALA A 25 8.72 -9.25 -7.02
C ALA A 25 8.23 -9.31 -8.48
N LEU A 26 9.11 -9.72 -9.42
CA LEU A 26 8.79 -9.83 -10.84
C LEU A 26 8.13 -11.15 -11.25
N GLY A 27 8.00 -12.12 -10.35
CA GLY A 27 7.52 -13.46 -10.66
C GLY A 27 8.49 -14.27 -11.52
N PHE A 28 9.80 -13.99 -11.43
CA PHE A 28 10.88 -14.65 -12.15
C PHE A 28 11.72 -15.53 -11.22
N THR A 29 12.61 -16.33 -11.81
CA THR A 29 13.66 -16.98 -11.03
C THR A 29 14.87 -16.06 -10.86
N PRO A 30 15.64 -16.17 -9.75
CA PRO A 30 16.87 -15.40 -9.57
C PRO A 30 17.88 -15.57 -10.72
N SER A 31 17.91 -16.76 -11.34
CA SER A 31 18.72 -17.04 -12.52
C SER A 31 18.26 -16.23 -13.74
N ALA A 32 16.94 -16.11 -13.95
CA ALA A 32 16.39 -15.34 -15.07
C ALA A 32 16.74 -13.84 -14.94
N VAL A 33 16.53 -13.25 -13.75
CA VAL A 33 16.92 -11.87 -13.48
C VAL A 33 18.42 -11.64 -13.69
N SER A 34 19.26 -12.54 -13.14
CA SER A 34 20.73 -12.46 -13.34
C SER A 34 21.12 -12.52 -14.82
N GLN A 35 20.47 -13.39 -15.60
CA GLN A 35 20.74 -13.49 -17.04
C GLN A 35 20.27 -12.24 -17.80
N GLN A 36 19.15 -11.67 -17.44
CA GLN A 36 18.66 -10.42 -18.04
C GLN A 36 19.63 -9.27 -17.78
N VAL A 37 20.10 -9.10 -16.54
CA VAL A 37 21.08 -8.07 -16.21
C VAL A 37 22.42 -8.29 -16.93
N LYS A 38 22.93 -9.53 -16.97
CA LYS A 38 24.16 -9.86 -17.74
C LYS A 38 24.00 -9.58 -19.24
N ARG A 39 22.83 -9.82 -19.80
CA ARG A 39 22.55 -9.45 -21.20
C ARG A 39 22.60 -7.96 -21.40
N LEU A 40 22.05 -7.19 -20.46
CA LEU A 40 22.07 -5.73 -20.47
C LEU A 40 23.52 -5.20 -20.35
N GLU A 41 24.35 -5.75 -19.46
CA GLU A 41 25.77 -5.44 -19.35
C GLU A 41 26.52 -5.71 -20.67
N LYS A 42 26.22 -6.82 -21.32
CA LYS A 42 26.78 -7.12 -22.66
C LYS A 42 26.33 -6.13 -23.73
N GLN A 43 25.08 -5.66 -23.67
CA GLN A 43 24.54 -4.68 -24.63
C GLN A 43 25.14 -3.27 -24.43
N THR A 44 25.39 -2.89 -23.18
CA THR A 44 25.93 -1.57 -22.82
C THR A 44 27.45 -1.53 -22.81
N GLY A 45 28.10 -2.69 -22.68
CA GLY A 45 29.56 -2.79 -22.62
C GLY A 45 30.17 -2.37 -21.27
N VAL A 46 29.34 -2.16 -20.26
CA VAL A 46 29.78 -1.75 -18.91
C VAL A 46 29.13 -2.61 -17.83
N PRO A 47 29.80 -2.82 -16.67
CA PRO A 47 29.18 -3.50 -15.55
C PRO A 47 28.11 -2.60 -14.95
N LEU A 48 26.95 -3.18 -14.65
CA LEU A 48 25.79 -2.49 -14.07
C LEU A 48 25.57 -2.89 -12.61
N LEU A 49 26.05 -4.07 -12.22
CA LEU A 49 26.05 -4.56 -10.84
C LEU A 49 27.47 -4.84 -10.36
N GLU A 50 27.72 -4.60 -9.10
CA GLU A 50 28.95 -4.99 -8.39
C GLU A 50 28.60 -5.81 -7.16
N ARG A 51 29.53 -6.69 -6.75
CA ARG A 51 29.37 -7.51 -5.55
C ARG A 51 29.79 -6.73 -4.31
N VAL A 52 28.91 -6.68 -3.32
CA VAL A 52 29.19 -6.09 -2.02
C VAL A 52 28.85 -7.12 -0.93
N GLY A 53 29.87 -7.70 -0.34
CA GLY A 53 29.69 -8.78 0.63
C GLY A 53 28.99 -9.99 0.03
N ARG A 54 27.81 -10.33 0.56
CA ARG A 54 26.94 -11.42 0.06
C ARG A 54 25.87 -10.96 -0.93
N GLY A 55 25.78 -9.65 -1.16
CA GLY A 55 24.76 -9.04 -2.03
C GLY A 55 25.36 -8.47 -3.31
N VAL A 56 24.51 -7.71 -4.00
CA VAL A 56 24.85 -6.93 -5.19
C VAL A 56 24.34 -5.50 -5.01
N MET A 57 25.07 -4.54 -5.57
CA MET A 57 24.67 -3.12 -5.65
C MET A 57 24.83 -2.64 -7.09
N LEU A 58 24.10 -1.58 -7.45
CA LEU A 58 24.30 -0.93 -8.74
C LEU A 58 25.63 -0.20 -8.74
N THR A 59 26.33 -0.30 -9.87
CA THR A 59 27.46 0.59 -10.19
C THR A 59 26.94 2.00 -10.51
N ASP A 60 27.82 3.00 -10.68
CA ASP A 60 27.42 4.32 -11.17
C ASP A 60 26.78 4.24 -12.57
N HIS A 61 27.26 3.34 -13.42
CA HIS A 61 26.65 3.07 -14.72
C HIS A 61 25.26 2.43 -14.57
N GLY A 62 25.10 1.52 -13.59
CA GLY A 62 23.81 0.92 -13.27
C GLY A 62 22.80 1.96 -12.81
N ARG A 63 23.16 2.83 -11.87
CA ARG A 63 22.31 3.93 -11.40
C ARG A 63 21.91 4.87 -12.53
N HIS A 64 22.88 5.30 -13.33
CA HIS A 64 22.61 6.16 -14.50
C HIS A 64 21.64 5.50 -15.49
N LEU A 65 21.81 4.20 -15.74
CA LEU A 65 20.93 3.47 -16.65
C LEU A 65 19.51 3.29 -16.07
N VAL A 66 19.35 3.03 -14.77
CA VAL A 66 18.06 2.97 -14.09
C VAL A 66 17.33 4.31 -14.18
N ASP A 67 18.03 5.42 -13.89
CA ASP A 67 17.44 6.77 -13.96
C ASP A 67 17.02 7.16 -15.39
N ALA A 68 17.89 6.92 -16.37
CA ALA A 68 17.60 7.19 -17.78
C ALA A 68 16.48 6.28 -18.31
N GLY A 69 16.54 5.01 -17.95
CA GLY A 69 15.55 4.01 -18.33
C GLY A 69 14.19 4.26 -17.71
N GLY A 70 14.12 4.76 -16.49
CA GLY A 70 12.88 5.19 -15.84
C GLY A 70 12.13 6.23 -16.69
N ARG A 71 12.84 7.23 -17.21
CA ARG A 71 12.25 8.25 -18.11
C ARG A 71 11.71 7.65 -19.40
N LEU A 72 12.45 6.72 -20.03
CA LEU A 72 12.00 6.04 -21.24
C LEU A 72 10.74 5.20 -21.02
N LEU A 73 10.67 4.48 -19.90
CA LEU A 73 9.48 3.69 -19.54
C LEU A 73 8.29 4.60 -19.27
N THR A 74 8.49 5.75 -18.61
CA THR A 74 7.47 6.77 -18.40
C THR A 74 6.92 7.32 -19.72
N ASP A 75 7.80 7.58 -20.70
CA ASP A 75 7.38 8.06 -22.01
C ASP A 75 6.62 6.98 -22.80
N LEU A 76 7.00 5.72 -22.68
CA LEU A 76 6.28 4.59 -23.26
C LEU A 76 4.88 4.44 -22.66
N GLU A 77 4.74 4.54 -21.34
CA GLU A 77 3.45 4.54 -20.63
C GLU A 77 2.52 5.64 -21.17
N ARG A 78 3.06 6.86 -21.39
CA ARG A 78 2.28 7.97 -21.96
C ARG A 78 1.79 7.67 -23.36
N VAL A 79 2.63 7.07 -24.21
CA VAL A 79 2.25 6.68 -25.56
C VAL A 79 1.15 5.63 -25.54
N GLU A 80 1.26 4.60 -24.69
CA GLU A 80 0.24 3.57 -24.54
C GLU A 80 -1.08 4.15 -24.03
N ALA A 81 -1.03 5.02 -23.02
CA ALA A 81 -2.21 5.71 -22.49
C ALA A 81 -2.89 6.55 -23.58
N ASP A 82 -2.12 7.28 -24.42
CA ASP A 82 -2.68 8.08 -25.53
C ASP A 82 -3.32 7.20 -26.61
N LEU A 83 -2.73 6.07 -26.94
CA LEU A 83 -3.30 5.11 -27.90
C LEU A 83 -4.64 4.56 -27.40
N HIS A 84 -4.72 4.11 -26.14
CA HIS A 84 -5.96 3.61 -25.54
C HIS A 84 -7.02 4.70 -25.43
N ARG A 85 -6.64 5.93 -25.06
CA ARG A 85 -7.55 7.09 -25.03
C ARG A 85 -8.13 7.39 -26.40
N ARG A 86 -7.34 7.37 -27.46
CA ARG A 86 -7.79 7.58 -28.85
C ARG A 86 -8.72 6.46 -29.32
N ALA A 87 -8.50 5.24 -28.87
CA ALA A 87 -9.37 4.11 -29.15
C ALA A 87 -10.70 4.18 -28.37
N GLY A 88 -10.81 5.06 -27.37
CA GLY A 88 -11.99 5.17 -26.50
C GLY A 88 -12.28 3.92 -25.67
N ALA A 89 -11.27 3.06 -25.50
CA ALA A 89 -11.41 1.78 -24.82
C ALA A 89 -10.84 1.81 -23.39
N VAL A 90 -11.63 1.32 -22.43
CA VAL A 90 -11.14 0.97 -21.10
C VAL A 90 -10.74 -0.50 -21.16
N ALA A 91 -9.48 -0.75 -21.47
CA ALA A 91 -8.95 -2.09 -21.74
C ALA A 91 -7.50 -2.20 -21.25
N GLY A 92 -6.97 -3.43 -21.25
CA GLY A 92 -5.60 -3.73 -20.88
C GLY A 92 -5.46 -4.40 -19.52
N HIS A 93 -4.27 -4.34 -18.95
CA HIS A 93 -3.97 -4.96 -17.66
C HIS A 93 -3.41 -3.91 -16.70
N LEU A 94 -4.04 -3.77 -15.51
CA LEU A 94 -3.52 -2.96 -14.42
C LEU A 94 -3.23 -3.83 -13.19
N ARG A 95 -2.08 -3.60 -12.59
CA ARG A 95 -1.73 -4.13 -11.26
C ARG A 95 -2.10 -3.08 -10.24
N VAL A 96 -2.95 -3.48 -9.29
CA VAL A 96 -3.44 -2.62 -8.21
C VAL A 96 -2.94 -3.17 -6.89
N THR A 97 -2.26 -2.34 -6.12
CA THR A 97 -1.73 -2.69 -4.81
C THR A 97 -2.47 -1.92 -3.74
N ALA A 98 -2.92 -2.58 -2.68
CA ALA A 98 -3.68 -1.94 -1.61
C ALA A 98 -3.42 -2.60 -0.26
N PHE A 99 -3.59 -1.85 0.83
CA PHE A 99 -3.55 -2.41 2.18
C PHE A 99 -4.81 -3.23 2.50
N SER A 100 -4.71 -4.14 3.47
CA SER A 100 -5.71 -5.19 3.73
C SER A 100 -7.15 -4.70 3.87
N THR A 101 -7.41 -3.65 4.67
CA THR A 101 -8.78 -3.17 4.88
C THR A 101 -9.36 -2.45 3.66
N ALA A 102 -8.54 -1.74 2.86
CA ALA A 102 -8.99 -1.18 1.59
C ALA A 102 -9.24 -2.29 0.57
N MET A 103 -8.41 -3.32 0.54
CA MET A 103 -8.62 -4.49 -0.34
C MET A 103 -10.01 -5.09 -0.11
N ARG A 104 -10.39 -5.32 1.15
CA ARG A 104 -11.69 -5.92 1.51
C ARG A 104 -12.86 -4.97 1.34
N GLY A 105 -12.73 -3.74 1.83
CA GLY A 105 -13.86 -2.81 1.97
C GLY A 105 -14.11 -1.88 0.79
N LEU A 106 -13.11 -1.70 -0.09
CA LEU A 106 -13.16 -0.73 -1.19
C LEU A 106 -12.80 -1.36 -2.53
N VAL A 107 -11.61 -1.96 -2.64
CA VAL A 107 -11.07 -2.40 -3.94
C VAL A 107 -11.82 -3.61 -4.50
N ALA A 108 -12.08 -4.65 -3.70
CA ALA A 108 -12.72 -5.86 -4.19
C ALA A 108 -14.14 -5.62 -4.72
N PRO A 109 -15.02 -4.83 -4.05
CA PRO A 109 -16.32 -4.44 -4.61
C PRO A 109 -16.20 -3.70 -5.94
N VAL A 110 -15.31 -2.71 -6.01
CA VAL A 110 -15.07 -1.90 -7.22
C VAL A 110 -14.58 -2.75 -8.38
N VAL A 111 -13.64 -3.66 -8.15
CA VAL A 111 -13.09 -4.54 -9.20
C VAL A 111 -14.16 -5.47 -9.77
N ARG A 112 -15.06 -5.97 -8.93
CA ARG A 112 -16.21 -6.77 -9.42
C ARG A 112 -17.06 -5.97 -10.39
N ASP A 113 -17.42 -4.73 -10.04
CA ASP A 113 -18.27 -3.89 -10.86
C ASP A 113 -17.57 -3.42 -12.15
N LEU A 114 -16.25 -3.15 -12.08
CA LEU A 114 -15.45 -2.81 -13.25
C LEU A 114 -15.33 -3.97 -14.23
N ARG A 115 -15.16 -5.21 -13.74
CA ARG A 115 -15.09 -6.39 -14.61
C ARG A 115 -16.37 -6.57 -15.43
N ASP A 116 -17.53 -6.28 -14.83
CA ASP A 116 -18.81 -6.41 -15.51
C ASP A 116 -19.02 -5.28 -16.55
N ARG A 117 -18.51 -4.07 -16.28
CA ARG A 117 -18.63 -2.91 -17.18
C ARG A 117 -17.55 -2.86 -18.27
N HIS A 118 -16.37 -3.41 -18.00
CA HIS A 118 -15.19 -3.33 -18.88
C HIS A 118 -14.53 -4.70 -19.01
N PRO A 119 -15.12 -5.62 -19.81
CA PRO A 119 -14.64 -7.00 -19.93
C PRO A 119 -13.21 -7.13 -20.49
N ASP A 120 -12.75 -6.11 -21.22
CA ASP A 120 -11.39 -6.05 -21.77
C ASP A 120 -10.36 -5.48 -20.79
N LEU A 121 -10.78 -5.06 -19.57
CA LEU A 121 -9.90 -4.62 -18.50
C LEU A 121 -9.64 -5.77 -17.54
N THR A 122 -8.38 -6.17 -17.42
CA THR A 122 -7.93 -7.15 -16.43
C THR A 122 -7.24 -6.44 -15.26
N LEU A 123 -7.68 -6.73 -14.03
CA LEU A 123 -7.08 -6.19 -12.81
C LEU A 123 -6.42 -7.31 -12.01
N THR A 124 -5.13 -7.15 -11.69
CA THR A 124 -4.43 -8.03 -10.75
C THR A 124 -4.25 -7.28 -9.44
N LEU A 125 -4.71 -7.89 -8.34
CA LEU A 125 -4.69 -7.29 -7.02
C LEU A 125 -3.57 -7.89 -6.17
N THR A 126 -2.83 -7.03 -5.46
CA THR A 126 -1.78 -7.44 -4.52
C THR A 126 -1.96 -6.67 -3.20
N GLU A 127 -1.93 -7.39 -2.08
CA GLU A 127 -1.97 -6.76 -0.77
C GLU A 127 -0.56 -6.39 -0.32
N ARG A 128 -0.35 -5.11 0.05
CA ARG A 128 0.90 -4.57 0.61
C ARG A 128 0.61 -3.40 1.54
N GLU A 129 1.53 -3.15 2.45
CA GLU A 129 1.48 -1.97 3.30
C GLU A 129 1.76 -0.68 2.50
N PRO A 130 1.34 0.50 3.01
CA PRO A 130 1.40 1.75 2.26
C PRO A 130 2.78 2.12 1.73
N TRP A 131 3.87 1.87 2.48
CA TRP A 131 5.23 2.19 2.03
C TRP A 131 5.64 1.34 0.84
N ASP A 132 5.46 0.01 0.96
CA ASP A 132 5.75 -0.91 -0.15
C ASP A 132 4.88 -0.57 -1.38
N THR A 133 3.61 -0.20 -1.14
CA THR A 133 2.69 0.20 -2.21
C THR A 133 3.21 1.43 -2.96
N ILE A 134 3.70 2.46 -2.26
CA ILE A 134 4.28 3.66 -2.88
C ILE A 134 5.50 3.30 -3.72
N ASP A 135 6.40 2.47 -3.18
CA ASP A 135 7.60 2.05 -3.88
C ASP A 135 7.28 1.25 -5.15
N LEU A 136 6.32 0.32 -5.08
CA LEU A 136 5.85 -0.45 -6.23
C LEU A 136 5.21 0.43 -7.32
N VAL A 137 4.45 1.46 -6.92
CA VAL A 137 3.88 2.40 -7.89
C VAL A 137 4.97 3.30 -8.49
N ALA A 138 5.89 3.80 -7.68
CA ALA A 138 6.98 4.64 -8.12
C ALA A 138 7.93 3.90 -9.09
N SER A 139 8.20 2.62 -8.82
CA SER A 139 9.02 1.78 -9.69
C SER A 139 8.29 1.27 -10.94
N GLY A 140 6.96 1.41 -11.03
CA GLY A 140 6.14 0.88 -12.13
C GLY A 140 5.87 -0.62 -12.05
N GLU A 141 6.10 -1.23 -10.91
CA GLU A 141 5.70 -2.61 -10.63
C GLU A 141 4.20 -2.73 -10.32
N SER A 142 3.55 -1.62 -9.96
CA SER A 142 2.10 -1.44 -9.89
C SER A 142 1.70 -0.18 -10.64
N GLU A 143 0.57 -0.18 -11.32
CA GLU A 143 0.05 1.01 -12.02
C GLU A 143 -0.71 1.93 -11.08
N LEU A 144 -1.42 1.34 -10.11
CA LEU A 144 -2.22 2.06 -9.12
C LEU A 144 -1.99 1.49 -7.72
N GLY A 145 -1.82 2.37 -6.75
CA GLY A 145 -1.73 2.02 -5.34
C GLY A 145 -2.88 2.63 -4.54
N VAL A 146 -3.35 1.93 -3.51
CA VAL A 146 -4.26 2.48 -2.51
C VAL A 146 -3.54 2.46 -1.17
N VAL A 147 -3.31 3.63 -0.62
CA VAL A 147 -2.60 3.85 0.65
C VAL A 147 -3.48 4.61 1.63
N HIS A 148 -3.04 4.78 2.87
CA HIS A 148 -3.77 5.56 3.85
C HIS A 148 -2.87 6.53 4.62
N ARG A 149 -3.46 7.60 5.11
CA ARG A 149 -2.84 8.56 6.02
C ARG A 149 -3.73 8.72 7.25
N TRP A 150 -3.18 8.52 8.43
CA TRP A 150 -3.86 8.74 9.70
C TRP A 150 -3.52 10.13 10.24
N GLY A 151 -4.53 11.00 10.30
CA GLY A 151 -4.36 12.33 10.85
C GLY A 151 -3.11 13.04 10.28
N ASP A 152 -2.20 13.43 11.16
CA ASP A 152 -0.94 14.10 10.86
C ASP A 152 0.27 13.16 10.75
N VAL A 153 0.08 11.83 10.78
CA VAL A 153 1.17 10.87 10.53
C VAL A 153 1.65 11.04 9.09
N PRO A 154 2.92 11.44 8.87
CA PRO A 154 3.39 11.75 7.53
C PRO A 154 3.51 10.48 6.69
N ILE A 155 3.09 10.59 5.45
CA ILE A 155 3.38 9.63 4.38
C ILE A 155 4.08 10.36 3.25
N SER A 156 5.26 9.88 2.85
CA SER A 156 6.03 10.50 1.78
C SER A 156 5.58 9.94 0.44
N ILE A 157 5.02 10.80 -0.41
CA ILE A 157 4.63 10.45 -1.78
C ILE A 157 5.57 11.20 -2.73
N PRO A 158 6.37 10.48 -3.56
CA PRO A 158 7.27 11.09 -4.53
C PRO A 158 6.56 12.04 -5.50
N GLU A 159 7.23 13.13 -5.92
CA GLU A 159 6.64 14.17 -6.79
C GLU A 159 6.15 13.67 -8.15
N HIS A 160 6.71 12.58 -8.68
CA HIS A 160 6.29 11.99 -9.95
C HIS A 160 5.02 11.13 -9.82
N LEU A 161 4.54 10.92 -8.60
CA LEU A 161 3.23 10.34 -8.35
C LEU A 161 2.16 11.43 -8.20
N GLU A 162 0.94 11.06 -8.52
CA GLU A 162 -0.27 11.81 -8.25
C GLU A 162 -1.08 11.09 -7.19
N ALA A 163 -1.64 11.84 -6.26
CA ALA A 163 -2.35 11.31 -5.11
C ALA A 163 -3.75 11.94 -5.03
N THR A 164 -4.78 11.12 -4.93
CA THR A 164 -6.18 11.56 -4.82
C THR A 164 -6.84 10.87 -3.64
N VAL A 165 -7.49 11.63 -2.76
CA VAL A 165 -8.30 11.05 -1.69
C VAL A 165 -9.55 10.45 -2.32
N VAL A 166 -9.76 9.15 -2.11
CA VAL A 166 -10.88 8.38 -2.66
C VAL A 166 -11.91 7.98 -1.60
N ALA A 167 -11.54 7.99 -0.32
CA ALA A 167 -12.47 7.73 0.78
C ALA A 167 -11.93 8.31 2.09
N HIS A 168 -12.84 8.51 3.04
CA HIS A 168 -12.53 8.81 4.44
C HIS A 168 -13.02 7.66 5.31
N ASP A 169 -12.26 7.33 6.34
CA ASP A 169 -12.58 6.25 7.25
C ASP A 169 -12.31 6.67 8.70
N VAL A 170 -13.02 6.04 9.60
CA VAL A 170 -12.94 6.27 11.05
C VAL A 170 -12.68 4.94 11.73
N ALA A 171 -11.90 4.93 12.81
CA ALA A 171 -11.77 3.74 13.66
C ALA A 171 -12.58 3.88 14.95
N ASP A 172 -12.99 2.73 15.48
CA ASP A 172 -13.57 2.63 16.81
C ASP A 172 -12.62 1.90 17.75
N VAL A 173 -12.69 2.21 19.03
CA VAL A 173 -12.10 1.40 20.08
C VAL A 173 -13.01 0.17 20.28
N ILE A 174 -12.46 -1.01 19.99
CA ILE A 174 -13.20 -2.27 20.14
C ILE A 174 -12.93 -2.86 21.51
N VAL A 175 -14.00 -3.16 22.22
CA VAL A 175 -14.00 -3.74 23.56
C VAL A 175 -14.97 -4.91 23.65
N PRO A 176 -14.80 -5.85 24.59
CA PRO A 176 -15.83 -6.86 24.89
C PRO A 176 -17.13 -6.20 25.41
N VAL A 177 -18.29 -6.78 25.12
CA VAL A 177 -19.60 -6.26 25.58
C VAL A 177 -19.68 -6.06 27.10
N GLY A 178 -19.02 -6.93 27.89
CA GLY A 178 -18.96 -6.82 29.35
C GLY A 178 -17.92 -5.83 29.89
N HIS A 179 -17.18 -5.15 29.03
CA HIS A 179 -16.13 -4.21 29.45
C HIS A 179 -16.77 -2.91 29.98
N PRO A 180 -16.20 -2.26 31.03
CA PRO A 180 -16.75 -1.00 31.55
C PRO A 180 -16.84 0.11 30.50
N LEU A 181 -15.96 0.15 29.54
CA LEU A 181 -15.96 1.14 28.44
C LEU A 181 -17.07 0.89 27.42
N ALA A 182 -17.67 -0.32 27.35
CA ALA A 182 -18.73 -0.64 26.38
C ALA A 182 -20.00 0.19 26.57
N ALA A 183 -20.27 0.66 27.78
CA ALA A 183 -21.41 1.48 28.11
C ALA A 183 -21.21 2.98 27.85
N ARG A 184 -20.00 3.40 27.46
CA ARG A 184 -19.66 4.80 27.21
C ARG A 184 -20.11 5.21 25.79
N PRO A 185 -20.70 6.39 25.60
CA PRO A 185 -21.08 6.86 24.27
C PRO A 185 -19.86 7.20 23.40
N THR A 186 -18.79 7.67 24.00
CA THR A 186 -17.52 8.03 23.36
C THR A 186 -16.37 7.88 24.36
N LEU A 187 -15.14 7.80 23.87
CA LEU A 187 -13.92 7.63 24.67
C LEU A 187 -12.91 8.72 24.34
N ALA A 188 -12.37 9.36 25.36
CA ALA A 188 -11.17 10.21 25.25
C ALA A 188 -9.91 9.40 25.55
N PRO A 189 -8.72 9.83 25.13
CA PRO A 189 -7.46 9.14 25.43
C PRO A 189 -7.22 8.90 26.92
N GLN A 190 -7.72 9.79 27.79
CA GLN A 190 -7.62 9.69 29.24
C GLN A 190 -8.41 8.49 29.80
N ASP A 191 -9.51 8.10 29.16
CA ASP A 191 -10.31 6.92 29.54
C ASP A 191 -9.58 5.60 29.27
N LEU A 192 -8.52 5.65 28.45
CA LEU A 192 -7.82 4.50 27.86
C LEU A 192 -6.43 4.26 28.47
N VAL A 193 -5.96 5.12 29.40
CA VAL A 193 -4.57 5.12 29.89
C VAL A 193 -4.17 3.88 30.67
N ASP A 194 -5.11 3.17 31.25
CA ASP A 194 -4.87 1.97 32.04
C ASP A 194 -5.20 0.67 31.29
N GLU A 195 -5.60 0.78 30.02
CA GLU A 195 -5.98 -0.35 29.19
C GLU A 195 -4.78 -1.03 28.51
N ASP A 196 -4.89 -2.34 28.34
CA ASP A 196 -3.97 -3.14 27.52
C ASP A 196 -4.39 -3.10 26.06
N TRP A 197 -3.47 -2.75 25.18
CA TRP A 197 -3.73 -2.61 23.75
C TRP A 197 -3.26 -3.81 22.95
N ILE A 198 -4.10 -4.22 22.01
CA ILE A 198 -3.76 -5.04 20.86
C ILE A 198 -3.56 -4.06 19.70
N ALA A 199 -2.35 -3.98 19.16
CA ALA A 199 -1.99 -2.97 18.17
C ALA A 199 -1.21 -3.57 16.99
N THR A 200 -1.08 -2.80 15.91
CA THR A 200 -0.16 -3.17 14.83
C THR A 200 1.29 -3.05 15.30
N PRO A 201 2.26 -3.75 14.66
CA PRO A 201 3.68 -3.68 15.00
C PRO A 201 4.23 -2.25 14.98
N ASP A 202 5.32 -2.07 15.70
CA ASP A 202 6.04 -0.80 15.72
C ASP A 202 6.51 -0.41 14.31
N GLY A 203 6.55 0.91 14.03
CA GLY A 203 6.89 1.42 12.70
C GLY A 203 5.71 1.53 11.73
N THR A 204 4.56 0.89 11.97
CA THR A 204 3.38 1.06 11.13
C THR A 204 2.69 2.42 11.33
N ILE A 205 1.98 2.92 10.31
CA ILE A 205 1.23 4.19 10.39
C ILE A 205 0.18 4.13 11.50
N CYS A 206 -0.56 3.02 11.59
CA CYS A 206 -1.59 2.83 12.61
C CYS A 206 -1.01 2.85 14.04
N ARG A 207 0.18 2.24 14.26
CA ARG A 207 0.85 2.27 15.55
C ARG A 207 1.35 3.66 15.91
N GLN A 208 1.92 4.39 14.95
CA GLN A 208 2.37 5.75 15.16
C GLN A 208 1.20 6.64 15.55
N TRP A 209 0.05 6.49 14.88
CA TRP A 209 -1.15 7.27 15.20
C TRP A 209 -1.69 6.92 16.60
N LEU A 210 -1.78 5.63 16.97
CA LEU A 210 -2.17 5.22 18.33
C LEU A 210 -1.28 5.87 19.40
N THR A 211 0.02 5.93 19.15
CA THR A 211 0.94 6.61 20.07
C THR A 211 0.67 8.12 20.16
N ARG A 212 0.37 8.76 19.02
CA ARG A 212 0.02 10.20 18.97
C ARG A 212 -1.32 10.50 19.64
N MET A 213 -2.29 9.60 19.58
CA MET A 213 -3.57 9.74 20.28
C MET A 213 -3.36 9.95 21.80
N TYR A 214 -2.28 9.42 22.37
CA TYR A 214 -1.93 9.60 23.77
C TYR A 214 -1.18 10.92 24.07
N ALA A 215 -0.88 11.74 23.06
CA ALA A 215 -0.27 13.06 23.29
C ALA A 215 -1.16 13.89 24.23
N GLY A 216 -0.56 14.47 25.27
CA GLY A 216 -1.30 15.23 26.28
C GLY A 216 -1.80 14.42 27.49
N THR A 217 -1.80 13.08 27.44
CA THR A 217 -2.14 12.26 28.62
C THR A 217 -0.97 12.10 29.61
N GLY A 218 0.25 12.40 29.17
CA GLY A 218 1.48 12.13 29.92
C GLY A 218 1.85 10.64 30.01
N ARG A 219 1.16 9.78 29.26
CA ARG A 219 1.33 8.32 29.25
C ARG A 219 1.57 7.84 27.80
N LEU A 220 2.03 6.62 27.67
CA LEU A 220 2.08 5.88 26.40
C LEU A 220 1.07 4.73 26.43
N PRO A 221 0.52 4.31 25.27
CA PRO A 221 -0.34 3.13 25.24
C PRO A 221 0.43 1.89 25.68
N ARG A 222 -0.17 1.10 26.56
CA ARG A 222 0.40 -0.15 27.06
C ARG A 222 0.10 -1.26 26.08
N ILE A 223 1.08 -1.65 25.25
CA ILE A 223 0.89 -2.65 24.20
C ILE A 223 1.16 -4.04 24.77
N ALA A 224 0.10 -4.83 24.94
CA ALA A 224 0.18 -6.20 25.41
C ALA A 224 0.40 -7.19 24.26
N HIS A 225 -0.23 -6.95 23.10
CA HIS A 225 -0.16 -7.86 21.95
C HIS A 225 0.01 -7.09 20.63
N THR A 226 0.63 -7.76 19.65
CA THR A 226 0.83 -7.18 18.31
C THR A 226 0.38 -8.13 17.21
N SER A 227 -0.32 -7.60 16.20
CA SER A 227 -0.66 -8.27 14.96
C SER A 227 -0.80 -7.25 13.83
N MET A 228 -0.47 -7.62 12.59
CA MET A 228 -0.74 -6.78 11.42
C MET A 228 -2.23 -6.75 11.08
N GLU A 229 -2.92 -7.87 11.27
CA GLU A 229 -4.29 -8.08 10.83
C GLU A 229 -5.32 -7.63 11.87
N PHE A 230 -6.24 -6.74 11.47
CA PHE A 230 -7.32 -6.28 12.34
C PHE A 230 -8.31 -7.40 12.72
N ASP A 231 -8.47 -8.43 11.89
CA ASP A 231 -9.29 -9.59 12.24
C ASP A 231 -8.68 -10.39 13.41
N SER A 232 -7.35 -10.44 13.49
CA SER A 232 -6.64 -10.97 14.67
C SER A 232 -6.85 -10.09 15.90
N HIS A 233 -6.89 -8.75 15.74
CA HIS A 233 -7.23 -7.86 16.85
C HIS A 233 -8.63 -8.18 17.40
N LEU A 234 -9.65 -8.32 16.53
CA LEU A 234 -10.98 -8.68 16.95
C LEU A 234 -11.03 -10.02 17.71
N ALA A 235 -10.27 -11.01 17.24
CA ALA A 235 -10.19 -12.32 17.91
C ALA A 235 -9.55 -12.23 19.31
N LEU A 236 -8.47 -11.44 19.46
CA LEU A 236 -7.80 -11.23 20.74
C LEU A 236 -8.65 -10.42 21.73
N VAL A 237 -9.41 -9.41 21.22
CA VAL A 237 -10.38 -8.66 22.04
C VAL A 237 -11.51 -9.58 22.54
N ARG A 238 -12.06 -10.48 21.68
CA ARG A 238 -13.04 -11.48 22.09
C ARG A 238 -12.52 -12.39 23.22
N ALA A 239 -11.25 -12.71 23.17
CA ALA A 239 -10.60 -13.52 24.19
C ALA A 239 -10.29 -12.75 25.50
N GLY A 240 -10.64 -11.46 25.60
CA GLY A 240 -10.42 -10.62 26.77
C GLY A 240 -8.95 -10.24 27.00
N LEU A 241 -8.14 -10.23 25.95
CA LEU A 241 -6.68 -9.98 26.04
C LEU A 241 -6.31 -8.51 25.89
N GLY A 242 -7.29 -7.61 25.82
CA GLY A 242 -7.09 -6.18 25.71
C GLY A 242 -8.15 -5.52 24.82
N ILE A 243 -7.93 -4.25 24.49
CA ILE A 243 -8.74 -3.46 23.58
C ILE A 243 -7.98 -3.18 22.27
N ALA A 244 -8.68 -2.80 21.22
CA ALA A 244 -8.04 -2.49 19.92
C ALA A 244 -8.68 -1.27 19.24
N LEU A 245 -7.87 -0.50 18.49
CA LEU A 245 -8.38 0.52 17.58
C LEU A 245 -8.52 -0.09 16.19
N VAL A 246 -9.76 -0.22 15.69
CA VAL A 246 -10.03 -0.93 14.43
C VAL A 246 -10.81 -0.04 13.46
N PRO A 247 -10.28 0.21 12.26
CA PRO A 247 -10.96 0.96 11.21
C PRO A 247 -12.32 0.35 10.84
N ARG A 248 -13.28 1.19 10.44
CA ARG A 248 -14.60 0.72 9.98
C ARG A 248 -14.54 0.13 8.57
N LEU A 249 -13.71 0.72 7.70
CA LEU A 249 -13.53 0.23 6.34
C LEU A 249 -13.00 -1.21 6.33
N GLY A 250 -13.72 -2.11 5.68
CA GLY A 250 -13.34 -3.51 5.54
C GLY A 250 -13.30 -4.32 6.85
N ARG A 251 -13.86 -3.78 7.93
CA ARG A 251 -13.98 -4.46 9.21
C ARG A 251 -15.03 -5.56 9.14
N GLN A 252 -14.69 -6.73 9.69
CA GLN A 252 -15.65 -7.81 9.88
C GLN A 252 -16.75 -7.41 10.87
N PRO A 253 -17.97 -7.97 10.76
CA PRO A 253 -19.02 -7.77 11.74
C PRO A 253 -18.53 -8.10 13.15
N LEU A 254 -18.84 -7.23 14.11
CA LEU A 254 -18.40 -7.39 15.50
C LEU A 254 -19.11 -8.54 16.24
N GLY A 255 -20.32 -8.94 15.75
CA GLY A 255 -21.16 -9.93 16.42
C GLY A 255 -21.74 -9.40 17.72
N GLU A 256 -22.21 -10.32 18.58
CA GLU A 256 -22.85 -9.98 19.86
C GLU A 256 -21.83 -9.83 21.02
N GLU A 257 -20.58 -10.17 20.79
CA GLU A 257 -19.54 -10.23 21.83
C GLU A 257 -18.70 -8.96 21.93
N LEU A 258 -18.69 -8.14 20.88
CA LEU A 258 -17.83 -6.96 20.78
C LEU A 258 -18.66 -5.68 20.56
N VAL A 259 -18.17 -4.58 21.11
CA VAL A 259 -18.71 -3.23 20.90
C VAL A 259 -17.62 -2.33 20.33
N GLY A 260 -17.98 -1.57 19.30
CA GLY A 260 -17.15 -0.47 18.80
C GLY A 260 -17.60 0.85 19.43
N VAL A 261 -16.74 1.45 20.23
CA VAL A 261 -17.01 2.74 20.89
C VAL A 261 -16.22 3.83 20.16
N PRO A 262 -16.88 4.89 19.66
CA PRO A 262 -16.19 6.00 19.01
C PRO A 262 -15.20 6.68 19.96
N ALA A 263 -14.04 7.10 19.45
CA ALA A 263 -13.09 7.90 20.19
C ALA A 263 -13.11 9.37 19.70
N HIS A 264 -12.71 10.29 20.58
CA HIS A 264 -12.63 11.72 20.29
C HIS A 264 -11.38 12.35 20.93
N ASP A 265 -11.00 13.54 20.51
CA ASP A 265 -9.91 14.35 21.04
C ASP A 265 -8.54 13.63 21.13
N PRO A 266 -8.03 13.06 20.01
CA PRO A 266 -8.45 13.25 18.60
C PRO A 266 -9.38 12.14 18.10
N GLU A 267 -10.27 12.48 17.17
CA GLU A 267 -11.05 11.49 16.42
C GLU A 267 -10.12 10.66 15.52
N PRO A 268 -10.20 9.31 15.56
CA PRO A 268 -9.33 8.42 14.78
C PRO A 268 -9.76 8.33 13.32
N THR A 269 -9.49 9.37 12.55
CA THR A 269 -9.81 9.45 11.12
C THR A 269 -8.60 9.15 10.26
N ARG A 270 -8.83 8.56 9.08
CA ARG A 270 -7.83 8.39 8.04
C ARG A 270 -8.38 8.72 6.65
N ASP A 271 -7.52 9.27 5.83
CA ASP A 271 -7.74 9.38 4.39
C ASP A 271 -7.29 8.10 3.70
N VAL A 272 -8.12 7.56 2.81
CA VAL A 272 -7.75 6.54 1.85
C VAL A 272 -7.39 7.24 0.55
N ILE A 273 -6.19 7.00 0.06
CA ILE A 273 -5.57 7.77 -1.02
C ILE A 273 -5.19 6.80 -2.14
N ALA A 274 -5.68 7.05 -3.33
CA ALA A 274 -5.19 6.39 -4.54
C ALA A 274 -3.95 7.13 -5.07
N VAL A 275 -2.92 6.38 -5.45
CA VAL A 275 -1.67 6.92 -6.00
C VAL A 275 -1.35 6.24 -7.32
N HIS A 276 -0.91 7.00 -8.31
CA HIS A 276 -0.44 6.51 -9.61
C HIS A 276 0.66 7.42 -10.16
N ARG A 277 1.42 6.93 -11.13
CA ARG A 277 2.41 7.78 -11.81
C ARG A 277 1.70 8.85 -12.66
N ARG A 278 2.23 10.07 -12.66
CA ARG A 278 1.69 11.17 -13.50
C ARG A 278 1.64 10.81 -14.98
N SER A 279 2.52 9.93 -15.46
CA SER A 279 2.48 9.38 -16.83
C SER A 279 1.20 8.60 -17.15
N MET A 280 0.54 8.04 -16.13
CA MET A 280 -0.67 7.25 -16.23
C MET A 280 -1.96 8.06 -16.03
N ALA A 281 -1.86 9.37 -15.75
CA ALA A 281 -3.03 10.21 -15.45
C ALA A 281 -4.07 10.26 -16.58
N ASP A 282 -3.63 10.11 -17.84
CA ASP A 282 -4.50 10.07 -19.01
C ASP A 282 -4.94 8.66 -19.42
N SER A 283 -4.52 7.61 -18.70
CA SER A 283 -4.95 6.23 -18.98
C SER A 283 -6.45 6.04 -18.71
N PRO A 284 -7.27 5.64 -19.69
CA PRO A 284 -8.69 5.39 -19.47
C PRO A 284 -8.94 4.31 -18.41
N ALA A 285 -8.07 3.29 -18.33
CA ALA A 285 -8.16 2.23 -17.36
C ALA A 285 -7.89 2.73 -15.92
N VAL A 286 -6.85 3.55 -15.73
CA VAL A 286 -6.54 4.17 -14.42
C VAL A 286 -7.69 5.08 -13.98
N ARG A 287 -8.19 5.94 -14.88
CA ARG A 287 -9.33 6.82 -14.59
C ARG A 287 -10.58 6.04 -14.20
N ALA A 288 -10.92 4.98 -14.94
CA ALA A 288 -12.09 4.15 -14.63
C ALA A 288 -12.00 3.54 -13.21
N VAL A 289 -10.80 3.13 -12.79
CA VAL A 289 -10.58 2.62 -11.41
C VAL A 289 -10.68 3.75 -10.39
N LEU A 290 -10.06 4.91 -10.63
CA LEU A 290 -10.12 6.07 -9.73
C LEU A 290 -11.56 6.56 -9.53
N ASP A 291 -12.32 6.72 -10.62
CA ASP A 291 -13.71 7.16 -10.58
C ASP A 291 -14.59 6.16 -9.78
N ALA A 292 -14.33 4.86 -9.96
CA ALA A 292 -15.05 3.83 -9.25
C ALA A 292 -14.66 3.70 -7.75
N LEU A 293 -13.41 4.05 -7.39
CA LEU A 293 -12.98 4.09 -5.98
C LEU A 293 -13.54 5.31 -5.24
N ALA A 294 -13.83 6.40 -5.95
CA ALA A 294 -14.35 7.65 -5.38
C ALA A 294 -15.90 7.74 -5.36
N ALA A 295 -16.60 6.77 -5.97
CA ALA A 295 -18.06 6.72 -6.04
C ALA A 295 -18.68 6.17 -4.76
#